data_ce703b25afe9809fe89f4832249a3bff
#
_entry.id   ce703b25afe9809fe89f4832249a3bff
#
_cell.length_a   1.000
_cell.length_b   1.000
_cell.length_c   1.000
_cell.angle_alpha   90.00
_cell.angle_beta   90.00
_cell.angle_gamma   90.00
#
_symmetry.space_group_name_H-M   'P 1'
#
loop_
_entity.id
_entity.type
_entity.pdbx_description
1 polymer ?
#
loop_
_entity_poly.entity_id
_entity_poly.type
_entity_poly.pdbx_seq_one_letter_code
_entity_poly.pdbx_strand_id
1 'polypeptide(L)'
;MRLKPFALTALALVAAAGFGREGNAETLFESGAKWSYYRGNDHPSGGDLEWAEPDFDDSDWPSGDTPIRYGDGNGGTVLADMRNTYSTVFFRRTFNVAKAAQVSALDLLVNYDDGFMVWINGEPVLDVGGSADLSHDSFASVGHESGNFETFALANPSQYLVDGENLIAVMGFNINLTSSDFMMDAELRSYRPDKSPPKVASIDPPPG
;
A
#
# COMPACT_ATOMS: atom_id res chain seq x y z
N MET A 1 10.29 20.97 13.87
CA MET A 1 10.59 19.60 13.44
C MET A 1 11.09 19.68 12.01
N ARG A 2 12.23 19.11 11.64
CA ARG A 2 12.80 19.28 10.28
C ARG A 2 12.17 18.23 9.37
N LEU A 3 11.45 18.67 8.34
CA LEU A 3 11.04 17.84 7.22
C LEU A 3 12.27 17.11 6.65
N LYS A 4 12.26 15.78 6.67
CA LYS A 4 13.25 15.01 5.91
C LYS A 4 12.91 15.24 4.43
N PRO A 5 13.84 15.75 3.61
CA PRO A 5 13.57 15.92 2.20
C PRO A 5 13.35 14.54 1.57
N PHE A 6 12.32 14.41 0.73
CA PHE A 6 12.19 13.29 -0.19
C PHE A 6 13.49 13.23 -1.02
N ALA A 7 14.40 12.36 -0.64
CA ALA A 7 15.45 11.96 -1.56
C ALA A 7 14.79 11.05 -2.58
N LEU A 8 14.33 11.64 -3.68
CA LEU A 8 13.88 10.92 -4.86
C LEU A 8 15.07 10.16 -5.45
N THR A 9 15.45 9.06 -4.81
CA THR A 9 16.20 8.03 -5.52
C THR A 9 15.15 7.35 -6.38
N ALA A 10 15.17 7.63 -7.68
CA ALA A 10 14.37 6.94 -8.66
C ALA A 10 14.56 5.44 -8.44
N LEU A 11 13.64 4.83 -7.69
CA LEU A 11 13.60 3.40 -7.52
C LEU A 11 12.98 2.85 -8.80
N ALA A 12 13.85 2.34 -9.66
CA ALA A 12 13.47 1.70 -10.90
C ALA A 12 12.37 0.68 -10.61
N LEU A 13 11.28 0.77 -11.38
CA LEU A 13 10.26 -0.23 -11.54
C LEU A 13 10.94 -1.58 -11.88
N VAL A 14 11.23 -2.39 -10.88
CA VAL A 14 11.55 -3.79 -11.08
C VAL A 14 10.22 -4.52 -11.01
N ALA A 15 9.60 -4.71 -12.17
CA ALA A 15 8.66 -5.80 -12.34
C ALA A 15 9.43 -7.08 -12.00
N ALA A 16 9.33 -7.54 -10.77
CA ALA A 16 9.92 -8.79 -10.33
C ALA A 16 9.15 -9.90 -11.02
N ALA A 17 9.70 -10.39 -12.16
CA ALA A 17 9.38 -11.73 -12.63
C ALA A 17 9.47 -12.66 -11.41
N GLY A 18 8.40 -13.43 -11.15
CA GLY A 18 8.21 -14.26 -9.98
C GLY A 18 9.39 -15.15 -9.64
N PHE A 19 10.34 -14.62 -8.89
CA PHE A 19 11.18 -15.43 -8.04
C PHE A 19 10.31 -15.90 -6.89
N GLY A 20 9.97 -17.18 -6.86
CA GLY A 20 9.28 -17.80 -5.75
C GLY A 20 9.98 -17.36 -4.45
N ARG A 21 9.33 -16.55 -3.65
CA ARG A 21 9.89 -16.15 -2.36
C ARG A 21 9.91 -17.38 -1.48
N GLU A 22 11.11 -17.91 -1.24
CA GLU A 22 11.30 -19.02 -0.30
C GLU A 22 11.01 -18.51 1.12
N GLY A 23 10.00 -19.12 1.78
CA GLY A 23 9.64 -18.77 3.16
C GLY A 23 8.15 -18.93 3.43
N ASN A 24 7.80 -18.85 4.70
CA ASN A 24 6.40 -18.85 5.14
C ASN A 24 5.78 -17.48 4.85
N ALA A 25 4.80 -17.44 3.95
CA ALA A 25 3.98 -16.26 3.69
C ALA A 25 2.93 -16.09 4.79
N GLU A 26 2.71 -14.87 5.24
CA GLU A 26 1.64 -14.48 6.15
C GLU A 26 0.92 -13.26 5.56
N THR A 27 -0.40 -13.34 5.37
CA THR A 27 -1.22 -12.20 4.99
C THR A 27 -1.47 -11.33 6.21
N LEU A 28 -1.01 -10.09 6.16
CA LEU A 28 -1.16 -9.10 7.25
C LEU A 28 -2.52 -8.40 7.17
N PHE A 29 -3.04 -8.17 5.97
CA PHE A 29 -4.43 -7.86 5.68
C PHE A 29 -4.76 -8.24 4.23
N GLU A 30 -6.03 -8.57 4.00
CA GLU A 30 -6.55 -9.02 2.70
C GLU A 30 -7.20 -7.85 1.93
N SER A 31 -7.39 -8.02 0.63
CA SER A 31 -8.29 -7.19 -0.17
C SER A 31 -9.70 -7.22 0.40
N GLY A 32 -10.50 -6.19 0.15
CA GLY A 32 -11.82 -6.05 0.77
C GLY A 32 -11.78 -5.63 2.24
N ALA A 33 -10.61 -5.36 2.81
CA ALA A 33 -10.48 -4.95 4.20
C ALA A 33 -11.00 -3.53 4.43
N LYS A 34 -11.34 -3.23 5.70
CA LYS A 34 -11.80 -1.90 6.11
C LYS A 34 -10.65 -0.93 6.29
N TRP A 35 -10.77 0.28 5.71
CA TRP A 35 -9.84 1.38 5.86
C TRP A 35 -10.53 2.64 6.36
N SER A 36 -9.83 3.46 7.15
CA SER A 36 -10.18 4.87 7.31
C SER A 36 -9.79 5.60 6.02
N TYR A 37 -10.61 6.54 5.56
CA TYR A 37 -10.31 7.32 4.36
C TYR A 37 -10.74 8.78 4.50
N TYR A 38 -10.01 9.68 3.81
CA TYR A 38 -10.30 11.11 3.79
C TYR A 38 -10.37 11.60 2.34
N ARG A 39 -11.44 12.29 2.00
CA ARG A 39 -11.63 12.85 0.66
C ARG A 39 -10.76 14.08 0.47
N GLY A 40 -10.07 14.18 -0.65
CA GLY A 40 -9.15 15.27 -0.97
C GLY A 40 -9.81 16.62 -1.26
N ASN A 41 -10.90 16.97 -0.55
CA ASN A 41 -11.48 18.32 -0.63
C ASN A 41 -10.57 19.38 0.00
N ASP A 42 -9.75 18.96 0.95
CA ASP A 42 -8.67 19.68 1.60
C ASP A 42 -7.59 18.71 2.07
N HIS A 43 -6.50 19.21 2.65
CA HIS A 43 -5.42 18.35 3.13
C HIS A 43 -5.68 17.96 4.60
N PRO A 44 -5.63 16.66 4.96
CA PRO A 44 -6.02 16.18 6.29
C PRO A 44 -5.16 16.72 7.45
N SER A 45 -3.93 17.16 7.18
CA SER A 45 -2.99 17.72 8.16
C SER A 45 -2.44 19.09 7.72
N GLY A 46 -3.18 19.84 6.89
CA GLY A 46 -2.82 21.21 6.52
C GLY A 46 -1.63 21.34 5.56
N GLY A 47 -1.24 20.27 4.87
CA GLY A 47 -0.20 20.28 3.84
C GLY A 47 1.13 19.67 4.26
N ASP A 48 1.18 18.97 5.41
CA ASP A 48 2.33 18.17 5.83
C ASP A 48 2.00 16.66 5.83
N LEU A 49 2.93 15.81 6.28
CA LEU A 49 2.78 14.37 6.32
C LEU A 49 2.36 13.81 7.68
N GLU A 50 1.87 14.64 8.61
CA GLU A 50 1.42 14.17 9.92
C GLU A 50 0.31 13.11 9.80
N TRP A 51 -0.53 13.21 8.77
CA TRP A 51 -1.57 12.21 8.50
C TRP A 51 -1.03 10.81 8.20
N ALA A 52 0.25 10.66 7.81
CA ALA A 52 0.90 9.37 7.55
C ALA A 52 1.62 8.81 8.80
N GLU A 53 1.66 9.56 9.91
CA GLU A 53 2.29 9.14 11.16
C GLU A 53 1.34 8.27 12.01
N PRO A 54 1.87 7.29 12.79
CA PRO A 54 1.04 6.40 13.60
C PRO A 54 0.20 7.09 14.67
N ASP A 55 0.66 8.22 15.20
CA ASP A 55 0.01 8.96 16.28
C ASP A 55 -0.99 10.04 15.79
N PHE A 56 -1.18 10.17 14.49
CA PHE A 56 -2.21 11.06 13.93
C PHE A 56 -3.61 10.55 14.25
N ASP A 57 -4.48 11.43 14.76
CA ASP A 57 -5.86 11.10 15.11
C ASP A 57 -6.76 11.13 13.84
N ASP A 58 -7.15 9.97 13.36
CA ASP A 58 -8.09 9.76 12.25
C ASP A 58 -9.47 9.29 12.71
N SER A 59 -9.81 9.46 14.00
CA SER A 59 -11.07 8.99 14.58
C SER A 59 -12.32 9.61 13.95
N ASP A 60 -12.21 10.82 13.41
CA ASP A 60 -13.29 11.51 12.69
C ASP A 60 -13.37 11.12 11.19
N TRP A 61 -12.43 10.31 10.67
CA TRP A 61 -12.48 9.89 9.29
C TRP A 61 -13.57 8.83 9.06
N PRO A 62 -14.31 8.90 7.96
CA PRO A 62 -15.16 7.79 7.57
C PRO A 62 -14.33 6.53 7.34
N SER A 63 -14.95 5.37 7.56
CA SER A 63 -14.34 4.08 7.24
C SER A 63 -15.20 3.30 6.26
N GLY A 64 -14.55 2.51 5.41
CA GLY A 64 -15.22 1.69 4.41
C GLY A 64 -14.40 0.49 3.98
N ASP A 65 -15.08 -0.52 3.46
CA ASP A 65 -14.42 -1.69 2.93
C ASP A 65 -13.90 -1.40 1.50
N THR A 66 -12.69 -1.88 1.17
CA THR A 66 -12.16 -1.80 -0.19
C THR A 66 -12.90 -2.79 -1.12
N PRO A 67 -12.87 -2.55 -2.46
CA PRO A 67 -12.30 -1.38 -3.12
C PRO A 67 -13.04 -0.08 -2.73
N ILE A 68 -12.28 0.98 -2.43
CA ILE A 68 -12.82 2.33 -2.30
C ILE A 68 -12.70 2.98 -3.68
N ARG A 69 -13.83 3.35 -4.29
CA ARG A 69 -13.90 3.62 -5.72
C ARG A 69 -15.05 4.53 -6.14
N TYR A 70 -15.01 5.02 -7.37
CA TYR A 70 -16.19 5.42 -8.15
C TYR A 70 -16.02 4.98 -9.61
N GLY A 71 -17.10 4.99 -10.40
CA GLY A 71 -17.08 4.51 -11.79
C GLY A 71 -17.02 2.99 -11.84
N ASP A 72 -15.99 2.44 -12.43
CA ASP A 72 -15.83 1.03 -12.71
C ASP A 72 -15.67 0.15 -11.45
N GLY A 73 -15.81 -1.15 -11.62
CA GLY A 73 -15.72 -2.14 -10.55
C GLY A 73 -17.03 -2.40 -9.80
N ASN A 74 -16.97 -3.31 -8.84
CA ASN A 74 -18.12 -3.76 -8.03
C ASN A 74 -17.73 -3.88 -6.55
N GLY A 75 -18.73 -3.81 -5.67
CA GLY A 75 -18.53 -3.95 -4.22
C GLY A 75 -17.86 -2.76 -3.57
N GLY A 76 -17.46 -2.92 -2.32
CA GLY A 76 -16.74 -1.94 -1.54
C GLY A 76 -17.48 -0.64 -1.29
N THR A 77 -16.72 0.43 -1.10
CA THR A 77 -17.21 1.76 -0.77
C THR A 77 -17.20 2.66 -2.00
N VAL A 78 -18.33 3.34 -2.28
CA VAL A 78 -18.48 4.19 -3.46
C VAL A 78 -18.32 5.67 -3.09
N LEU A 79 -17.38 6.34 -3.76
CA LEU A 79 -17.14 7.79 -3.67
C LEU A 79 -17.93 8.52 -4.77
N ALA A 80 -19.28 8.52 -4.67
CA ALA A 80 -20.16 9.07 -5.69
C ALA A 80 -19.98 10.59 -5.93
N ASP A 81 -19.33 11.27 -5.02
CA ASP A 81 -19.05 12.71 -5.03
C ASP A 81 -17.65 13.07 -5.56
N MET A 82 -16.80 12.10 -5.91
CA MET A 82 -15.40 12.37 -6.29
C MET A 82 -15.28 13.10 -7.63
N ARG A 83 -15.99 12.62 -8.66
CA ARG A 83 -15.89 13.16 -10.01
C ARG A 83 -16.21 14.65 -10.05
N ASN A 84 -15.33 15.45 -10.66
CA ASN A 84 -15.37 16.92 -10.77
C ASN A 84 -15.27 17.66 -9.41
N THR A 85 -14.90 16.99 -8.31
CA THR A 85 -14.85 17.60 -6.98
C THR A 85 -13.44 17.54 -6.39
N TYR A 86 -12.83 16.36 -6.30
CA TYR A 86 -11.48 16.16 -5.77
C TYR A 86 -10.74 15.07 -6.56
N SER A 87 -9.41 15.14 -6.54
CA SER A 87 -8.53 14.23 -7.33
C SER A 87 -7.77 13.24 -6.48
N THR A 88 -7.79 13.40 -5.15
CA THR A 88 -7.03 12.54 -4.23
C THR A 88 -7.91 11.93 -3.16
N VAL A 89 -7.46 10.79 -2.63
CA VAL A 89 -8.05 10.18 -1.44
C VAL A 89 -6.91 9.70 -0.55
N PHE A 90 -6.98 10.00 0.75
CA PHE A 90 -6.02 9.56 1.75
C PHE A 90 -6.61 8.36 2.50
N PHE A 91 -5.79 7.34 2.72
CA PHE A 91 -6.21 6.09 3.35
C PHE A 91 -5.30 5.74 4.50
N ARG A 92 -5.86 5.18 5.57
CA ARG A 92 -5.10 4.71 6.74
C ARG A 92 -5.65 3.37 7.21
N ARG A 93 -4.73 2.49 7.60
CA ARG A 93 -5.07 1.20 8.20
C ARG A 93 -3.95 0.70 9.11
N THR A 94 -4.30 0.20 10.29
CA THR A 94 -3.35 -0.51 11.14
C THR A 94 -3.27 -2.00 10.77
N PHE A 95 -2.11 -2.60 11.01
CA PHE A 95 -1.84 -4.03 10.86
C PHE A 95 -0.81 -4.48 11.88
N ASN A 96 -0.80 -5.78 12.20
CA ASN A 96 0.08 -6.33 13.22
C ASN A 96 1.22 -7.16 12.64
N VAL A 97 2.43 -6.97 13.19
CA VAL A 97 3.63 -7.77 12.89
C VAL A 97 4.20 -8.32 14.17
N ALA A 98 4.12 -9.64 14.38
CA ALA A 98 4.55 -10.24 15.65
C ALA A 98 6.08 -10.11 15.92
N LYS A 99 6.90 -10.14 14.86
CA LYS A 99 8.37 -10.06 14.92
C LYS A 99 8.92 -9.40 13.66
N ALA A 100 9.01 -8.08 13.67
CA ALA A 100 9.46 -7.28 12.54
C ALA A 100 10.86 -7.67 12.05
N ALA A 101 11.79 -7.93 12.96
CA ALA A 101 13.16 -8.37 12.64
C ALA A 101 13.24 -9.73 11.90
N GLN A 102 12.16 -10.51 11.84
CA GLN A 102 12.10 -11.77 11.10
C GLN A 102 11.43 -11.62 9.72
N VAL A 103 10.87 -10.47 9.40
CA VAL A 103 10.30 -10.20 8.08
C VAL A 103 11.44 -9.98 7.10
N SER A 104 11.62 -10.93 6.19
CA SER A 104 12.67 -10.87 5.15
C SER A 104 12.21 -10.16 3.90
N ALA A 105 10.90 -10.15 3.64
CA ALA A 105 10.31 -9.47 2.50
C ALA A 105 8.86 -9.06 2.81
N LEU A 106 8.39 -8.02 2.12
CA LEU A 106 7.04 -7.50 2.20
C LEU A 106 6.55 -7.20 0.79
N ASP A 107 5.38 -7.70 0.44
CA ASP A 107 4.72 -7.45 -0.83
C ASP A 107 3.39 -6.76 -0.59
N LEU A 108 3.20 -5.62 -1.26
CA LEU A 108 1.92 -4.94 -1.36
C LEU A 108 1.30 -5.29 -2.72
N LEU A 109 0.12 -5.89 -2.70
CA LEU A 109 -0.67 -6.18 -3.88
C LEU A 109 -1.74 -5.09 -3.97
N VAL A 110 -1.84 -4.41 -5.11
CA VAL A 110 -2.78 -3.29 -5.30
C VAL A 110 -3.51 -3.42 -6.61
N ASN A 111 -4.82 -3.22 -6.58
CA ASN A 111 -5.65 -2.94 -7.74
C ASN A 111 -6.06 -1.46 -7.65
N TYR A 112 -5.60 -0.65 -8.57
CA TYR A 112 -5.64 0.82 -8.46
C TYR A 112 -5.94 1.51 -9.79
N ASP A 113 -6.34 2.77 -9.67
CA ASP A 113 -6.63 3.72 -10.76
C ASP A 113 -6.52 5.15 -10.18
N ASP A 114 -5.62 6.05 -10.59
CA ASP A 114 -4.53 5.94 -11.58
C ASP A 114 -3.15 5.74 -10.92
N GLY A 115 -2.88 6.42 -9.83
CA GLY A 115 -1.60 6.40 -9.12
C GLY A 115 -1.76 6.37 -7.61
N PHE A 116 -0.69 6.02 -6.91
CA PHE A 116 -0.68 6.03 -5.44
C PHE A 116 0.73 6.15 -4.87
N MET A 117 0.81 6.65 -3.62
CA MET A 117 2.01 6.65 -2.81
C MET A 117 1.73 5.99 -1.46
N VAL A 118 2.74 5.33 -0.88
CA VAL A 118 2.59 4.53 0.35
C VAL A 118 3.63 4.90 1.38
N TRP A 119 3.19 5.05 2.62
CA TRP A 119 4.00 5.19 3.82
C TRP A 119 3.71 4.04 4.78
N ILE A 120 4.73 3.56 5.48
CA ILE A 120 4.57 2.67 6.63
C ILE A 120 5.25 3.33 7.83
N ASN A 121 4.47 3.56 8.89
CA ASN A 121 4.92 4.25 10.11
C ASN A 121 5.60 5.61 9.82
N GLY A 122 5.04 6.39 8.89
CA GLY A 122 5.55 7.69 8.46
C GLY A 122 6.73 7.63 7.47
N GLU A 123 7.34 6.46 7.23
CA GLU A 123 8.44 6.32 6.27
C GLU A 123 7.87 6.02 4.86
N PRO A 124 8.25 6.79 3.83
CA PRO A 124 7.81 6.54 2.45
C PRO A 124 8.46 5.26 1.91
N VAL A 125 7.62 4.34 1.40
CA VAL A 125 8.08 3.01 0.96
C VAL A 125 7.81 2.71 -0.51
N LEU A 126 6.84 3.42 -1.14
CA LEU A 126 6.49 3.17 -2.54
C LEU A 126 5.88 4.43 -3.17
N ASP A 127 6.21 4.66 -4.45
CA ASP A 127 5.59 5.67 -5.33
C ASP A 127 5.29 5.01 -6.67
N VAL A 128 4.02 5.04 -7.09
CA VAL A 128 3.54 4.50 -8.36
C VAL A 128 2.69 5.58 -9.04
N GLY A 129 3.32 6.37 -9.87
CA GLY A 129 2.63 7.44 -10.60
C GLY A 129 2.03 8.54 -9.72
N GLY A 130 2.54 8.73 -8.50
CA GLY A 130 2.11 9.80 -7.61
C GLY A 130 2.57 11.20 -8.04
N SER A 131 2.21 12.19 -7.25
CA SER A 131 2.60 13.59 -7.45
C SER A 131 3.69 14.01 -6.47
N ALA A 132 4.68 14.75 -6.97
CA ALA A 132 5.81 15.21 -6.16
C ALA A 132 5.43 16.29 -5.11
N ASP A 133 4.36 17.04 -5.31
CA ASP A 133 3.96 18.11 -4.40
C ASP A 133 3.05 17.66 -3.25
N LEU A 134 2.51 16.44 -3.32
CA LEU A 134 1.66 15.82 -2.29
C LEU A 134 0.46 16.67 -1.86
N SER A 135 0.03 17.63 -2.68
CA SER A 135 -1.14 18.44 -2.40
C SER A 135 -2.43 17.61 -2.55
N HIS A 136 -3.47 17.96 -1.80
CA HIS A 136 -4.78 17.31 -1.89
C HIS A 136 -5.46 17.48 -3.26
N ASP A 137 -5.06 18.47 -4.06
CA ASP A 137 -5.55 18.74 -5.41
C ASP A 137 -4.57 18.26 -6.52
N SER A 138 -3.53 17.49 -6.15
CA SER A 138 -2.60 16.87 -7.08
C SER A 138 -3.25 15.79 -7.94
N PHE A 139 -2.60 15.48 -9.06
CA PHE A 139 -3.02 14.44 -10.00
C PHE A 139 -1.95 13.37 -10.14
N ALA A 140 -2.35 12.17 -10.55
CA ALA A 140 -1.43 11.15 -10.98
C ALA A 140 -0.53 11.66 -12.12
N SER A 141 0.73 11.29 -12.12
CA SER A 141 1.70 11.67 -13.16
C SER A 141 1.56 10.85 -14.44
N VAL A 142 0.86 9.72 -14.37
CA VAL A 142 0.58 8.82 -15.49
C VAL A 142 -0.77 8.14 -15.23
N GLY A 143 -1.56 7.91 -16.30
CA GLY A 143 -2.82 7.19 -16.21
C GLY A 143 -2.59 5.69 -16.10
N HIS A 144 -3.41 5.02 -15.31
CA HIS A 144 -3.44 3.56 -15.11
C HIS A 144 -4.89 3.11 -14.91
N GLU A 145 -5.27 2.01 -15.55
CA GLU A 145 -6.61 1.44 -15.43
C GLU A 145 -6.63 0.30 -14.40
N SER A 146 -7.62 0.30 -13.55
CA SER A 146 -7.85 -0.80 -12.62
C SER A 146 -8.20 -2.11 -13.35
N GLY A 147 -7.91 -3.24 -12.73
CA GLY A 147 -8.21 -4.55 -13.33
C GLY A 147 -7.74 -5.72 -12.48
N ASN A 148 -6.47 -6.04 -12.57
CA ASN A 148 -5.86 -7.09 -11.77
C ASN A 148 -5.00 -6.49 -10.66
N PHE A 149 -4.79 -7.26 -9.59
CA PHE A 149 -3.81 -6.91 -8.57
C PHE A 149 -2.39 -6.97 -9.15
N GLU A 150 -1.65 -5.89 -8.98
CA GLU A 150 -0.22 -5.82 -9.24
C GLU A 150 0.56 -5.98 -7.94
N THR A 151 1.72 -6.62 -8.00
CA THR A 151 2.54 -6.90 -6.81
C THR A 151 3.76 -5.99 -6.77
N PHE A 152 3.88 -5.23 -5.68
CA PHE A 152 4.99 -4.32 -5.41
C PHE A 152 5.81 -4.83 -4.22
N ALA A 153 7.09 -5.11 -4.47
CA ALA A 153 8.03 -5.49 -3.42
C ALA A 153 8.45 -4.26 -2.63
N LEU A 154 8.14 -4.21 -1.34
CA LEU A 154 8.55 -3.11 -0.47
C LEU A 154 9.95 -3.41 0.09
N ALA A 155 10.92 -2.56 -0.28
CA ALA A 155 12.32 -2.76 0.06
C ALA A 155 12.59 -2.53 1.56
N ASN A 156 13.54 -3.32 2.13
CA ASN A 156 14.08 -3.10 3.47
C ASN A 156 13.03 -3.01 4.60
N PRO A 157 12.13 -3.98 4.77
CA PRO A 157 11.04 -3.91 5.75
C PRO A 157 11.52 -3.69 7.20
N SER A 158 12.72 -4.09 7.54
CA SER A 158 13.31 -3.86 8.88
C SER A 158 13.62 -2.39 9.20
N GLN A 159 13.53 -1.48 8.23
CA GLN A 159 13.80 -0.05 8.45
C GLN A 159 12.56 0.69 8.96
N TYR A 160 11.37 0.18 8.69
CA TYR A 160 10.10 0.85 9.00
C TYR A 160 9.09 -0.02 9.78
N LEU A 161 9.22 -1.36 9.79
CA LEU A 161 8.36 -2.21 10.59
C LEU A 161 8.80 -2.25 12.06
N VAL A 162 7.81 -2.28 12.95
CA VAL A 162 8.00 -2.51 14.39
C VAL A 162 7.25 -3.77 14.86
N ASP A 163 7.64 -4.33 16.01
CA ASP A 163 6.89 -5.40 16.64
C ASP A 163 5.54 -4.87 17.16
N GLY A 164 4.48 -5.59 16.90
CA GLY A 164 3.13 -5.18 17.26
C GLY A 164 2.42 -4.41 16.17
N GLU A 165 1.71 -3.35 16.54
CA GLU A 165 0.92 -2.53 15.63
C GLU A 165 1.79 -1.64 14.76
N ASN A 166 1.47 -1.61 13.47
CA ASN A 166 2.06 -0.76 12.44
C ASN A 166 0.92 -0.06 11.69
N LEU A 167 1.22 1.10 11.11
CA LEU A 167 0.33 1.84 10.23
C LEU A 167 0.80 1.74 8.79
N ILE A 168 -0.13 1.49 7.86
CA ILE A 168 0.03 1.79 6.43
C ILE A 168 -0.86 2.99 6.09
N ALA A 169 -0.27 3.98 5.44
CA ALA A 169 -0.94 5.15 4.91
C ALA A 169 -0.74 5.20 3.39
N VAL A 170 -1.81 5.51 2.65
CA VAL A 170 -1.79 5.58 1.19
C VAL A 170 -2.44 6.88 0.73
N MET A 171 -1.82 7.56 -0.21
CA MET A 171 -2.44 8.65 -0.95
C MET A 171 -2.71 8.17 -2.37
N GLY A 172 -3.98 8.06 -2.75
CA GLY A 172 -4.41 7.71 -4.09
C GLY A 172 -4.66 8.96 -4.92
N PHE A 173 -4.32 8.91 -6.22
CA PHE A 173 -4.41 10.02 -7.15
C PHE A 173 -5.20 9.61 -8.39
N ASN A 174 -6.12 10.45 -8.82
CA ASN A 174 -6.75 10.37 -10.11
C ASN A 174 -5.94 11.18 -11.14
N ILE A 175 -6.00 10.82 -12.42
CA ILE A 175 -5.27 11.52 -13.49
C ILE A 175 -5.80 12.93 -13.76
N ASN A 176 -7.07 13.18 -13.49
CA ASN A 176 -7.72 14.50 -13.58
C ASN A 176 -9.10 14.48 -12.90
N LEU A 177 -9.70 15.67 -12.69
CA LEU A 177 -11.02 15.81 -12.07
C LEU A 177 -12.18 15.22 -12.90
N THR A 178 -12.01 15.05 -14.20
CA THR A 178 -13.08 14.59 -15.10
C THR A 178 -12.99 13.11 -15.45
N SER A 179 -12.00 12.39 -14.90
CA SER A 179 -11.87 10.95 -15.10
C SER A 179 -13.18 10.22 -14.85
N SER A 180 -13.39 9.10 -15.54
CA SER A 180 -14.63 8.30 -15.41
C SER A 180 -14.68 7.51 -14.11
N ASP A 181 -13.52 7.22 -13.51
CA ASP A 181 -13.34 6.27 -12.42
C ASP A 181 -12.16 6.59 -11.51
N PHE A 182 -12.05 5.83 -10.45
CA PHE A 182 -10.97 5.76 -9.46
C PHE A 182 -11.11 4.46 -8.69
N MET A 183 -10.03 3.81 -8.33
CA MET A 183 -10.04 2.61 -7.51
C MET A 183 -8.81 2.49 -6.62
N MET A 184 -9.03 1.99 -5.41
CA MET A 184 -8.00 1.54 -4.48
C MET A 184 -8.47 0.31 -3.72
N ASP A 185 -7.79 -0.83 -3.94
CA ASP A 185 -7.91 -2.04 -3.15
C ASP A 185 -6.53 -2.64 -2.92
N ALA A 186 -6.23 -3.08 -1.72
CA ALA A 186 -4.89 -3.53 -1.36
C ALA A 186 -4.90 -4.76 -0.44
N GLU A 187 -3.84 -5.57 -0.59
CA GLU A 187 -3.50 -6.69 0.27
C GLU A 187 -2.01 -6.61 0.63
N LEU A 188 -1.65 -6.92 1.88
CA LEU A 188 -0.26 -6.91 2.34
C LEU A 188 0.17 -8.30 2.81
N ARG A 189 1.28 -8.79 2.26
CA ARG A 189 1.89 -10.09 2.61
C ARG A 189 3.31 -9.92 3.12
N SER A 190 3.61 -10.57 4.24
CA SER A 190 4.97 -10.69 4.76
C SER A 190 5.54 -12.09 4.51
N TYR A 191 6.86 -12.17 4.42
CA TYR A 191 7.58 -13.43 4.26
C TYR A 191 8.67 -13.54 5.32
N ARG A 192 8.83 -14.75 5.87
CA ARG A 192 9.88 -15.08 6.84
C ARG A 192 10.71 -16.22 6.29
N PRO A 193 12.05 -16.24 6.49
CA PRO A 193 12.88 -17.36 6.06
C PRO A 193 12.35 -18.67 6.63
N ASP A 194 12.26 -19.70 5.81
CA ASP A 194 11.99 -21.05 6.27
C ASP A 194 13.20 -21.54 7.09
N LYS A 195 13.00 -21.76 8.37
CA LYS A 195 14.02 -22.32 9.29
C LYS A 195 13.85 -23.84 9.44
N SER A 196 12.96 -24.48 8.70
CA SER A 196 12.79 -25.93 8.71
C SER A 196 14.11 -26.59 8.23
N PRO A 197 14.63 -27.59 8.94
CA PRO A 197 15.77 -28.32 8.43
C PRO A 197 15.40 -28.99 7.09
N PRO A 198 16.34 -29.04 6.12
CA PRO A 198 16.06 -29.66 4.83
C PRO A 198 15.57 -31.09 5.04
N LYS A 199 14.45 -31.44 4.40
CA LYS A 199 13.97 -32.83 4.40
C LYS A 199 15.00 -33.65 3.62
N VAL A 200 15.72 -34.51 4.33
CA VAL A 200 16.57 -35.50 3.69
C VAL A 200 15.65 -36.48 2.94
N ALA A 201 15.69 -36.47 1.63
CA ALA A 201 15.03 -37.50 0.87
C ALA A 201 15.62 -38.86 1.29
N SER A 202 14.79 -39.79 1.74
CA SER A 202 15.24 -41.15 2.02
C SER A 202 15.83 -41.74 0.73
N ILE A 203 17.12 -42.00 0.72
CA ILE A 203 17.74 -42.78 -0.36
C ILE A 203 17.37 -44.22 -0.08
N ASP A 204 16.40 -44.77 -0.81
CA ASP A 204 16.16 -46.21 -0.78
C ASP A 204 17.45 -46.92 -1.18
N PRO A 205 17.92 -47.93 -0.42
CA PRO A 205 19.07 -48.70 -0.84
C PRO A 205 18.76 -49.41 -2.17
N PRO A 206 19.74 -49.53 -3.08
CA PRO A 206 19.51 -50.21 -4.35
C PRO A 206 19.04 -51.64 -4.09
N PRO A 207 18.14 -52.19 -4.92
CA PRO A 207 17.69 -53.59 -4.80
C PRO A 207 18.91 -54.50 -4.96
N GLY A 208 19.08 -55.42 -3.98
CA GLY A 208 20.13 -56.45 -3.99
C GLY A 208 19.88 -57.54 -5.03
#